data_3f0b3d0b4640bd40b126bd6b2f8ea8bd
#
_entry.id   3f0b3d0b4640bd40b126bd6b2f8ea8bd
#
_cell.length_a   1.000
_cell.length_b   1.000
_cell.length_c   1.000
_cell.angle_alpha   90.00
_cell.angle_beta   90.00
_cell.angle_gamma   90.00
#
_symmetry.space_group_name_H-M   'P 1'
#
loop_
_entity.id
_entity.type
_entity.pdbx_description
1 polymer ?
#
loop_
_entity_poly.entity_id
_entity_poly.type
_entity_poly.pdbx_seq_one_letter_code
_entity_poly.pdbx_strand_id
1 'polypeptide(L)'
;MKKILLSALMVLLASTAFCQKYAYINSEYILSHLSEYKEAQAELDRVAVMWQREIESKFASIDSMYRKYQVESITMPEQIKKNREEAIIAQERAAKELQKKRFGQDGDLFKKREELVKPIQDRVISTVNDYAKEKGFAFVFDTAGEMSIIYADPKWDINAVILQKLGVSVNNELDD
;
A
#
# COMPACT_ATOMS: atom_id res chain seq x y z
N MET A 1 -29.86 51.15 -29.93
CA MET A 1 -29.96 50.70 -28.53
C MET A 1 -30.06 49.21 -28.39
N LYS A 2 -30.99 48.50 -29.10
CA LYS A 2 -31.09 47.00 -28.99
C LYS A 2 -29.82 46.23 -29.35
N LYS A 3 -29.07 46.69 -30.36
CA LYS A 3 -27.78 46.01 -30.76
C LYS A 3 -26.67 46.19 -29.70
N ILE A 4 -26.65 47.32 -29.00
CA ILE A 4 -25.68 47.61 -27.92
C ILE A 4 -26.01 46.77 -26.68
N LEU A 5 -27.32 46.64 -26.39
CA LEU A 5 -27.77 45.74 -25.30
C LEU A 5 -27.47 44.26 -25.57
N LEU A 6 -27.60 43.84 -26.80
CA LEU A 6 -27.28 42.44 -27.20
C LEU A 6 -25.77 42.14 -27.13
N SER A 7 -24.93 43.12 -27.53
CA SER A 7 -23.49 42.98 -27.42
C SER A 7 -23.00 43.01 -25.96
N ALA A 8 -23.59 43.85 -25.12
CA ALA A 8 -23.30 43.88 -23.69
C ALA A 8 -23.71 42.56 -22.98
N LEU A 9 -24.83 41.98 -23.36
CA LEU A 9 -25.28 40.69 -22.83
C LEU A 9 -24.34 39.52 -23.27
N MET A 10 -23.83 39.57 -24.50
CA MET A 10 -22.85 38.58 -24.99
C MET A 10 -21.51 38.66 -24.26
N VAL A 11 -21.05 39.89 -23.93
CA VAL A 11 -19.82 40.08 -23.17
C VAL A 11 -20.01 39.62 -21.69
N LEU A 12 -21.20 39.79 -21.13
CA LEU A 12 -21.50 39.31 -19.77
C LEU A 12 -21.56 37.80 -19.68
N LEU A 13 -22.01 37.10 -20.74
CA LEU A 13 -22.05 35.64 -20.82
C LEU A 13 -20.64 35.01 -21.06
N ALA A 14 -19.73 35.75 -21.66
CA ALA A 14 -18.35 35.27 -21.89
C ALA A 14 -17.49 35.30 -20.60
N SER A 15 -17.88 36.00 -19.56
CA SER A 15 -17.11 36.13 -18.30
C SER A 15 -17.29 34.96 -17.33
N THR A 16 -18.13 33.97 -17.61
CA THR A 16 -18.34 32.78 -16.75
C THR A 16 -17.58 31.54 -17.20
N ALA A 17 -16.50 31.72 -17.95
CA ALA A 17 -15.56 30.62 -18.19
C ALA A 17 -14.89 30.25 -16.86
N PHE A 18 -15.51 29.37 -16.08
CA PHE A 18 -14.88 28.77 -14.91
C PHE A 18 -13.62 28.05 -15.37
N CYS A 19 -12.47 28.67 -15.16
CA CYS A 19 -11.19 28.03 -15.38
C CYS A 19 -11.11 26.85 -14.40
N GLN A 20 -11.32 25.64 -14.91
CA GLN A 20 -11.17 24.42 -14.11
C GLN A 20 -9.72 24.34 -13.64
N LYS A 21 -9.52 24.36 -12.34
CA LYS A 21 -8.20 24.22 -11.74
C LYS A 21 -7.90 22.74 -11.56
N TYR A 22 -6.70 22.36 -11.92
CA TYR A 22 -6.17 21.02 -11.72
C TYR A 22 -4.98 21.09 -10.80
N ALA A 23 -4.69 20.00 -10.09
CA ALA A 23 -3.48 19.83 -9.32
C ALA A 23 -3.03 18.38 -9.44
N TYR A 24 -1.82 18.09 -8.99
CA TYR A 24 -1.35 16.73 -8.84
C TYR A 24 -0.56 16.54 -7.56
N ILE A 25 -0.55 15.30 -7.11
CA ILE A 25 0.26 14.80 -6.00
C ILE A 25 1.04 13.57 -6.47
N ASN A 26 2.00 13.18 -5.66
CA ASN A 26 2.58 11.85 -5.67
C ASN A 26 2.32 11.23 -4.28
N SER A 27 1.36 10.34 -4.19
CA SER A 27 0.95 9.75 -2.90
C SER A 27 2.07 8.92 -2.28
N GLU A 28 2.91 8.25 -3.07
CA GLU A 28 4.06 7.49 -2.58
C GLU A 28 5.12 8.41 -1.97
N TYR A 29 5.41 9.54 -2.64
CA TYR A 29 6.28 10.58 -2.10
C TYR A 29 5.76 11.12 -0.78
N ILE A 30 4.48 11.47 -0.69
CA ILE A 30 3.87 11.97 0.54
C ILE A 30 3.97 10.93 1.65
N LEU A 31 3.55 9.69 1.40
CA LEU A 31 3.60 8.60 2.39
C LEU A 31 5.02 8.34 2.88
N SER A 32 6.01 8.33 1.99
CA SER A 32 7.42 8.09 2.35
C SER A 32 8.01 9.15 3.29
N HIS A 33 7.41 10.34 3.37
CA HIS A 33 7.83 11.42 4.27
C HIS A 33 7.13 11.36 5.65
N LEU A 34 6.10 10.52 5.82
CA LEU A 34 5.40 10.34 7.09
C LEU A 34 6.15 9.33 7.98
N SER A 35 6.52 9.72 9.20
CA SER A 35 7.18 8.84 10.16
C SER A 35 6.34 7.62 10.50
N GLU A 36 5.04 7.81 10.70
CA GLU A 36 4.10 6.74 10.97
C GLU A 36 3.98 5.70 9.84
N TYR A 37 4.15 6.11 8.58
CA TYR A 37 4.19 5.19 7.44
C TYR A 37 5.47 4.36 7.46
N LYS A 38 6.62 4.98 7.76
CA LYS A 38 7.90 4.27 7.92
C LYS A 38 7.85 3.26 9.06
N GLU A 39 7.25 3.64 10.19
CA GLU A 39 7.04 2.77 11.33
C GLU A 39 6.12 1.59 11.00
N ALA A 40 5.02 1.85 10.29
CA ALA A 40 4.11 0.82 9.82
C ALA A 40 4.80 -0.18 8.87
N GLN A 41 5.63 0.31 7.93
CA GLN A 41 6.42 -0.55 7.05
C GLN A 41 7.45 -1.39 7.83
N ALA A 42 8.18 -0.79 8.76
CA ALA A 42 9.15 -1.50 9.59
C ALA A 42 8.48 -2.59 10.44
N GLU A 43 7.28 -2.34 10.97
CA GLU A 43 6.51 -3.33 11.71
C GLU A 43 6.03 -4.48 10.80
N LEU A 44 5.58 -4.18 9.59
CA LEU A 44 5.19 -5.19 8.60
C LEU A 44 6.38 -6.09 8.24
N ASP A 45 7.55 -5.51 7.99
CA ASP A 45 8.76 -6.26 7.69
C ASP A 45 9.18 -7.16 8.86
N ARG A 46 9.11 -6.63 10.09
CA ARG A 46 9.41 -7.40 11.30
C ARG A 46 8.49 -8.61 11.45
N VAL A 47 7.20 -8.41 11.26
CA VAL A 47 6.19 -9.47 11.36
C VAL A 47 6.37 -10.49 10.24
N ALA A 48 6.62 -10.05 9.01
CA ALA A 48 6.87 -10.93 7.86
C ALA A 48 8.08 -11.83 8.10
N VAL A 49 9.20 -11.26 8.56
CA VAL A 49 10.42 -12.02 8.89
C VAL A 49 10.17 -13.02 10.02
N MET A 50 9.42 -12.63 11.05
CA MET A 50 9.07 -13.53 12.15
C MET A 50 8.25 -14.73 11.68
N TRP A 51 7.22 -14.50 10.89
CA TRP A 51 6.38 -15.57 10.35
C TRP A 51 7.11 -16.46 9.35
N GLN A 52 7.98 -15.87 8.54
CA GLN A 52 8.83 -16.63 7.62
C GLN A 52 9.73 -17.62 8.38
N ARG A 53 10.37 -17.17 9.46
CA ARG A 53 11.19 -18.03 10.33
C ARG A 53 10.37 -19.12 11.01
N GLU A 54 9.15 -18.83 11.43
CA GLU A 54 8.23 -19.82 12.00
C GLU A 54 7.97 -20.96 10.99
N ILE A 55 7.68 -20.60 9.74
CA ILE A 55 7.41 -21.56 8.65
C ILE A 55 8.68 -22.36 8.29
N GLU A 56 9.82 -21.69 8.17
CA GLU A 56 11.11 -22.35 7.91
C GLU A 56 11.47 -23.36 9.00
N SER A 57 11.25 -23.02 10.26
CA SER A 57 11.47 -23.94 11.39
C SER A 57 10.57 -25.18 11.30
N LYS A 58 9.31 -25.02 10.86
CA LYS A 58 8.40 -26.15 10.66
C LYS A 58 8.88 -27.05 9.51
N PHE A 59 9.29 -26.50 8.38
CA PHE A 59 9.83 -27.28 7.28
C PHE A 59 11.15 -27.98 7.64
N ALA A 60 12.02 -27.34 8.39
CA ALA A 60 13.25 -27.96 8.90
C ALA A 60 12.95 -29.14 9.84
N SER A 61 11.93 -29.03 10.69
CA SER A 61 11.46 -30.13 11.54
C SER A 61 10.93 -31.30 10.71
N ILE A 62 10.12 -31.01 9.68
CA ILE A 62 9.57 -32.02 8.75
C ILE A 62 10.71 -32.76 8.01
N ASP A 63 11.69 -32.02 7.50
CA ASP A 63 12.86 -32.61 6.86
C ASP A 63 13.65 -33.56 7.80
N SER A 64 13.80 -33.13 9.07
CA SER A 64 14.39 -33.99 10.10
C SER A 64 13.56 -35.27 10.35
N MET A 65 12.23 -35.16 10.43
CA MET A 65 11.34 -36.33 10.56
C MET A 65 11.47 -37.27 9.37
N TYR A 66 11.53 -36.72 8.15
CA TYR A 66 11.67 -37.48 6.93
C TYR A 66 13.01 -38.22 6.86
N ARG A 67 14.11 -37.55 7.19
CA ARG A 67 15.44 -38.18 7.24
C ARG A 67 15.51 -39.34 8.25
N LYS A 68 14.95 -39.16 9.45
CA LYS A 68 14.83 -40.21 10.46
C LYS A 68 14.01 -41.41 9.93
N TYR A 69 12.88 -41.08 9.32
CA TYR A 69 12.03 -42.13 8.73
C TYR A 69 12.78 -42.95 7.67
N GLN A 70 13.50 -42.30 6.77
CA GLN A 70 14.28 -43.00 5.73
C GLN A 70 15.29 -44.01 6.32
N VAL A 71 15.98 -43.62 7.39
CA VAL A 71 16.96 -44.51 8.04
C VAL A 71 16.29 -45.63 8.83
N GLU A 72 15.27 -45.34 9.58
CA GLU A 72 14.64 -46.28 10.52
C GLU A 72 13.61 -47.21 9.84
N SER A 73 13.03 -46.80 8.69
CA SER A 73 11.96 -47.54 8.02
C SER A 73 12.33 -48.96 7.60
N ILE A 74 13.63 -49.22 7.41
CA ILE A 74 14.13 -50.54 6.96
C ILE A 74 13.80 -51.63 8.00
N THR A 75 13.83 -51.30 9.30
CA THR A 75 13.63 -52.23 10.41
C THR A 75 12.28 -52.06 11.12
N MET A 76 11.46 -51.09 10.68
CA MET A 76 10.17 -50.81 11.33
C MET A 76 9.09 -51.84 10.94
N PRO A 77 8.22 -52.22 11.87
CA PRO A 77 6.95 -52.89 11.56
C PRO A 77 6.08 -52.03 10.65
N GLU A 78 5.32 -52.66 9.75
CA GLU A 78 4.51 -51.97 8.75
C GLU A 78 3.52 -50.93 9.34
N GLN A 79 2.88 -51.26 10.46
CA GLN A 79 1.98 -50.33 11.14
C GLN A 79 2.70 -49.08 11.64
N ILE A 80 3.95 -49.22 12.10
CA ILE A 80 4.73 -48.06 12.58
C ILE A 80 5.18 -47.18 11.41
N LYS A 81 5.56 -47.80 10.26
CA LYS A 81 5.87 -47.05 9.02
C LYS A 81 4.69 -46.18 8.63
N LYS A 82 3.52 -46.77 8.49
CA LYS A 82 2.29 -46.06 8.12
C LYS A 82 1.99 -44.91 9.04
N ASN A 83 2.07 -45.11 10.34
CA ASN A 83 1.81 -44.03 11.34
C ASN A 83 2.82 -42.89 11.20
N ARG A 84 4.11 -43.21 10.91
CA ARG A 84 5.15 -42.17 10.72
C ARG A 84 4.95 -41.39 9.42
N GLU A 85 4.60 -42.05 8.32
CA GLU A 85 4.26 -41.40 7.05
C GLU A 85 3.07 -40.48 7.19
N GLU A 86 2.00 -40.95 7.83
CA GLU A 86 0.80 -40.16 8.09
C GLU A 86 1.13 -38.90 8.95
N ALA A 87 2.01 -39.05 9.95
CA ALA A 87 2.45 -37.95 10.78
C ALA A 87 3.26 -36.90 10.00
N ILE A 88 4.17 -37.35 9.10
CA ILE A 88 4.94 -36.43 8.24
C ILE A 88 4.01 -35.69 7.29
N ILE A 89 3.10 -36.39 6.62
CA ILE A 89 2.12 -35.79 5.70
C ILE A 89 1.22 -34.78 6.43
N ALA A 90 0.79 -35.10 7.65
CA ALA A 90 -0.01 -34.17 8.45
C ALA A 90 0.76 -32.90 8.82
N GLN A 91 2.05 -33.02 9.17
CA GLN A 91 2.90 -31.86 9.46
C GLN A 91 3.17 -30.99 8.21
N GLU A 92 3.42 -31.64 7.05
CA GLU A 92 3.58 -30.92 5.78
C GLU A 92 2.31 -30.12 5.43
N ARG A 93 1.15 -30.76 5.55
CA ARG A 93 -0.14 -30.08 5.32
C ARG A 93 -0.30 -28.87 6.23
N ALA A 94 -0.06 -29.06 7.54
CA ALA A 94 -0.16 -27.97 8.51
C ALA A 94 0.81 -26.82 8.24
N ALA A 95 2.05 -27.11 7.82
CA ALA A 95 3.02 -26.09 7.43
C ALA A 95 2.58 -25.28 6.19
N LYS A 96 2.08 -25.99 5.17
CA LYS A 96 1.55 -25.35 3.95
C LYS A 96 0.30 -24.51 4.24
N GLU A 97 -0.60 -25.00 5.08
CA GLU A 97 -1.78 -24.24 5.51
C GLU A 97 -1.40 -22.98 6.30
N LEU A 98 -0.41 -23.09 7.20
CA LEU A 98 0.13 -21.94 7.92
C LEU A 98 0.74 -20.92 6.97
N GLN A 99 1.57 -21.37 6.01
CA GLN A 99 2.15 -20.49 4.99
C GLN A 99 1.07 -19.74 4.20
N LYS A 100 0.05 -20.47 3.75
CA LYS A 100 -1.09 -19.87 3.03
C LYS A 100 -1.86 -18.89 3.92
N LYS A 101 -2.07 -19.23 5.19
CA LYS A 101 -2.75 -18.35 6.16
C LYS A 101 -1.97 -17.05 6.37
N ARG A 102 -0.62 -17.13 6.50
CA ARG A 102 0.23 -15.95 6.75
C ARG A 102 0.41 -15.09 5.50
N PHE A 103 0.72 -15.69 4.36
CA PHE A 103 1.20 -15.01 3.15
C PHE A 103 0.29 -15.17 1.92
N GLY A 104 -0.82 -15.88 2.04
CA GLY A 104 -1.78 -16.02 0.94
C GLY A 104 -2.49 -14.72 0.61
N GLN A 105 -3.21 -14.72 -0.49
CA GLN A 105 -4.13 -13.64 -0.82
C GLN A 105 -5.12 -13.48 0.36
N ASP A 106 -5.36 -12.28 0.83
CA ASP A 106 -6.16 -11.99 2.04
C ASP A 106 -5.65 -12.67 3.35
N GLY A 107 -4.36 -13.07 3.37
CA GLY A 107 -3.71 -13.67 4.53
C GLY A 107 -3.47 -12.67 5.67
N ASP A 108 -2.85 -13.19 6.76
CA ASP A 108 -2.62 -12.40 7.96
C ASP A 108 -1.73 -11.16 7.68
N LEU A 109 -0.74 -11.26 6.76
CA LEU A 109 0.13 -10.13 6.39
C LEU A 109 -0.64 -9.04 5.64
N PHE A 110 -1.54 -9.44 4.73
CA PHE A 110 -2.40 -8.50 4.03
C PHE A 110 -3.29 -7.73 5.01
N LYS A 111 -3.96 -8.44 5.92
CA LYS A 111 -4.79 -7.82 6.96
C LYS A 111 -4.00 -6.89 7.86
N LYS A 112 -2.78 -7.28 8.23
CA LYS A 112 -1.90 -6.43 9.03
C LYS A 112 -1.49 -5.16 8.29
N ARG A 113 -1.26 -5.25 6.98
CA ARG A 113 -1.01 -4.07 6.13
C ARG A 113 -2.23 -3.15 6.09
N GLU A 114 -3.43 -3.70 5.89
CA GLU A 114 -4.64 -2.88 5.93
C GLU A 114 -4.83 -2.19 7.28
N GLU A 115 -4.59 -2.90 8.37
CA GLU A 115 -4.69 -2.33 9.72
C GLU A 115 -3.73 -1.16 9.95
N LEU A 116 -2.48 -1.28 9.50
CA LEU A 116 -1.44 -0.31 9.80
C LEU A 116 -1.35 0.82 8.76
N VAL A 117 -1.50 0.50 7.47
CA VAL A 117 -1.23 1.45 6.38
C VAL A 117 -2.49 2.16 5.92
N LYS A 118 -3.63 1.47 5.87
CA LYS A 118 -4.88 2.06 5.36
C LYS A 118 -5.30 3.34 6.11
N PRO A 119 -5.25 3.43 7.44
CA PRO A 119 -5.61 4.67 8.15
C PRO A 119 -4.72 5.85 7.76
N ILE A 120 -3.43 5.59 7.48
CA ILE A 120 -2.49 6.63 7.05
C ILE A 120 -2.83 7.12 5.63
N GLN A 121 -3.10 6.20 4.71
CA GLN A 121 -3.55 6.51 3.36
C GLN A 121 -4.87 7.30 3.36
N ASP A 122 -5.84 6.86 4.15
CA ASP A 122 -7.15 7.51 4.27
C ASP A 122 -7.00 8.97 4.79
N ARG A 123 -6.07 9.20 5.73
CA ARG A 123 -5.74 10.55 6.21
C ARG A 123 -5.10 11.43 5.13
N VAL A 124 -4.18 10.89 4.34
CA VAL A 124 -3.58 11.61 3.21
C VAL A 124 -4.68 12.01 2.21
N ILE A 125 -5.51 11.04 1.80
CA ILE A 125 -6.61 11.26 0.86
C ILE A 125 -7.60 12.32 1.39
N SER A 126 -7.95 12.25 2.67
CA SER A 126 -8.84 13.25 3.30
C SER A 126 -8.21 14.63 3.26
N THR A 127 -6.92 14.76 3.60
CA THR A 127 -6.20 16.05 3.58
C THR A 127 -6.16 16.64 2.17
N VAL A 128 -5.92 15.80 1.14
CA VAL A 128 -5.93 16.21 -0.27
C VAL A 128 -7.32 16.71 -0.68
N ASN A 129 -8.36 15.95 -0.33
CA ASN A 129 -9.75 16.30 -0.65
C ASN A 129 -10.18 17.62 -0.02
N ASP A 130 -9.81 17.85 1.25
CA ASP A 130 -10.16 19.08 1.96
C ASP A 130 -9.43 20.28 1.37
N TYR A 131 -8.16 20.11 1.02
CA TYR A 131 -7.41 21.16 0.33
C TYR A 131 -7.94 21.44 -1.07
N ALA A 132 -8.31 20.39 -1.82
CA ALA A 132 -8.89 20.54 -3.14
C ALA A 132 -10.20 21.34 -3.10
N LYS A 133 -11.07 21.05 -2.15
CA LYS A 133 -12.32 21.82 -1.92
C LYS A 133 -12.02 23.26 -1.54
N GLU A 134 -11.10 23.49 -0.59
CA GLU A 134 -10.69 24.82 -0.14
C GLU A 134 -10.21 25.69 -1.31
N LYS A 135 -9.42 25.13 -2.23
CA LYS A 135 -8.81 25.84 -3.36
C LYS A 135 -9.63 25.82 -4.64
N GLY A 136 -10.74 25.08 -4.67
CA GLY A 136 -11.61 24.96 -5.83
C GLY A 136 -10.97 24.19 -6.99
N PHE A 137 -10.15 23.19 -6.70
CA PHE A 137 -9.66 22.28 -7.72
C PHE A 137 -10.80 21.37 -8.21
N ALA A 138 -10.92 21.23 -9.54
CA ALA A 138 -11.89 20.33 -10.16
C ALA A 138 -11.40 18.86 -10.07
N PHE A 139 -10.09 18.67 -10.20
CA PHE A 139 -9.44 17.36 -10.12
C PHE A 139 -8.08 17.49 -9.46
N VAL A 140 -7.70 16.44 -8.73
CA VAL A 140 -6.33 16.21 -8.26
C VAL A 140 -5.90 14.84 -8.77
N PHE A 141 -4.82 14.78 -9.52
CA PHE A 141 -4.26 13.55 -10.08
C PHE A 141 -3.19 12.99 -9.14
N ASP A 142 -3.16 11.67 -8.99
CA ASP A 142 -2.07 10.99 -8.29
C ASP A 142 -1.07 10.43 -9.32
N THR A 143 0.17 10.89 -9.25
CA THR A 143 1.24 10.46 -10.17
C THR A 143 1.99 9.20 -9.71
N ALA A 144 1.69 8.70 -8.51
CA ALA A 144 2.27 7.44 -8.01
C ALA A 144 1.60 6.19 -8.59
N GLY A 145 0.38 6.34 -9.17
CA GLY A 145 -0.38 5.23 -9.74
C GLY A 145 0.02 4.88 -11.18
N GLU A 146 -0.71 3.95 -11.77
CA GLU A 146 -0.50 3.48 -13.16
C GLU A 146 -0.87 4.53 -14.24
N MET A 147 -1.37 5.71 -13.83
CA MET A 147 -1.74 6.77 -14.75
C MET A 147 -0.49 7.41 -15.36
N SER A 148 -0.29 7.24 -16.66
CA SER A 148 0.83 7.85 -17.38
C SER A 148 0.58 9.35 -17.61
N ILE A 149 1.14 10.18 -16.74
CA ILE A 149 1.23 11.63 -16.95
C ILE A 149 2.58 11.93 -17.59
N ILE A 150 2.56 12.35 -18.86
CA ILE A 150 3.81 12.61 -19.63
C ILE A 150 4.44 13.94 -19.23
N TYR A 151 3.61 14.92 -18.88
CA TYR A 151 4.04 16.26 -18.46
C TYR A 151 3.07 16.82 -17.43
N ALA A 152 3.59 17.38 -16.36
CA ALA A 152 2.87 18.17 -15.39
C ALA A 152 3.70 19.42 -15.06
N ASP A 153 3.07 20.60 -15.15
CA ASP A 153 3.72 21.86 -14.79
C ASP A 153 3.92 21.92 -13.27
N PRO A 154 5.16 22.11 -12.77
CA PRO A 154 5.47 22.14 -11.33
C PRO A 154 4.63 23.11 -10.49
N LYS A 155 4.10 24.16 -11.10
CA LYS A 155 3.21 25.10 -10.38
C LYS A 155 1.91 24.46 -9.85
N TRP A 156 1.52 23.31 -10.39
CA TRP A 156 0.34 22.55 -9.98
C TRP A 156 0.65 21.39 -9.04
N ASP A 157 1.93 21.23 -8.67
CA ASP A 157 2.35 20.31 -7.61
C ASP A 157 1.89 20.83 -6.25
N ILE A 158 1.15 19.99 -5.54
CA ILE A 158 0.68 20.32 -4.18
C ILE A 158 1.29 19.43 -3.09
N ASN A 159 2.28 18.58 -3.42
CA ASN A 159 2.91 17.67 -2.46
C ASN A 159 3.40 18.37 -1.19
N ALA A 160 4.17 19.46 -1.34
CA ALA A 160 4.72 20.19 -0.21
C ALA A 160 3.64 20.76 0.71
N VAL A 161 2.56 21.30 0.13
CA VAL A 161 1.43 21.86 0.89
C VAL A 161 0.68 20.76 1.65
N ILE A 162 0.48 19.60 1.03
CA ILE A 162 -0.16 18.44 1.68
C ILE A 162 0.70 17.94 2.82
N LEU A 163 2.03 17.78 2.62
CA LEU A 163 2.95 17.40 3.68
C LEU A 163 2.91 18.37 4.86
N GLN A 164 2.91 19.69 4.59
CA GLN A 164 2.78 20.71 5.64
C GLN A 164 1.46 20.55 6.43
N LYS A 165 0.34 20.31 5.74
CA LYS A 165 -0.96 20.08 6.38
C LYS A 165 -0.99 18.78 7.21
N LEU A 166 -0.17 17.78 6.84
CA LEU A 166 0.03 16.55 7.59
C LEU A 166 1.03 16.68 8.76
N GLY A 167 1.59 17.89 8.96
CA GLY A 167 2.52 18.18 10.07
C GLY A 167 3.99 17.86 9.77
N VAL A 168 4.34 17.62 8.50
CA VAL A 168 5.71 17.40 8.06
C VAL A 168 6.31 18.72 7.59
N SER A 169 7.40 19.16 8.21
CA SER A 169 8.19 20.28 7.71
C SER A 169 9.01 19.83 6.50
N VAL A 170 8.62 20.26 5.32
CA VAL A 170 9.44 20.07 4.11
C VAL A 170 10.41 21.25 4.09
N ASN A 171 11.69 21.03 4.41
CA ASN A 171 12.73 21.95 4.03
C ASN A 171 12.73 21.98 2.50
N ASN A 172 12.47 23.13 1.90
CA ASN A 172 12.57 23.33 0.44
C ASN A 172 14.03 23.09 0.02
N GLU A 173 14.40 21.85 -0.24
CA GLU A 173 15.58 21.48 -1.04
C GLU A 173 15.16 21.43 -2.54
N LEU A 174 14.49 22.48 -3.00
CA LEU A 174 14.22 22.70 -4.42
C LEU A 174 14.91 23.97 -4.89
N ASP A 175 16.19 24.14 -4.53
CA ASP A 175 17.08 25.10 -5.16
C ASP A 175 18.44 24.38 -5.35
N ASP A 176 18.55 23.64 -6.49
CA ASP A 176 19.79 23.61 -7.31
C ASP A 176 19.52 22.83 -8.62
#